data_005384ec1453bb24bded05b7e49e460c
#
_entry.id   005384ec1453bb24bded05b7e49e460c
#
_cell.length_a   1.000
_cell.length_b   1.000
_cell.length_c   1.000
_cell.angle_alpha   90.00
_cell.angle_beta   90.00
_cell.angle_gamma   90.00
#
_symmetry.space_group_name_H-M   'P 1'
#
loop_
_entity.id
_entity.type
_entity.pdbx_description
1 polymer ?
#
loop_
_entity_poly.entity_id
_entity_poly.type
_entity_poly.pdbx_seq_one_letter_code
_entity_poly.pdbx_strand_id
1 'polypeptide(L)'
;MNNSHEAAIQANEFDSSDEESSEEEQVPFQVSWLALSPTYSQFLGICSLPDELKSYGVQDVFVLCTRGELSKYRVPHLLEAYQSQGIAVHHHPISDGDTPDIAKCCLILKELRSCLEGDRKTLIHCYGGLGRSCLIAACLLLQISDTIGPQQAIDSLRDLRGSGAIQTIKQYNYLHDFQETLAVHLATEGATARSVSR
;
A
#
# COMPACT_ATOMS: atom_id res chain seq x y z
N MET A 1 68.15 -46.68 -26.90
CA MET A 1 67.95 -45.34 -27.48
C MET A 1 66.47 -45.20 -27.85
N ASN A 2 65.69 -44.63 -27.04
CA ASN A 2 64.44 -43.97 -27.43
C ASN A 2 63.78 -43.36 -26.20
N ASN A 3 63.85 -42.08 -26.08
CA ASN A 3 63.17 -41.28 -25.10
C ASN A 3 61.72 -41.08 -25.54
N SER A 4 60.77 -41.47 -24.73
CA SER A 4 59.37 -41.10 -24.85
C SER A 4 59.09 -40.06 -23.77
N HIS A 5 58.85 -38.82 -24.23
CA HIS A 5 58.34 -37.75 -23.35
C HIS A 5 56.82 -37.91 -23.24
N GLU A 6 56.36 -38.26 -22.06
CA GLU A 6 54.97 -38.10 -21.67
C GLU A 6 54.74 -36.66 -21.20
N ALA A 7 53.86 -35.97 -21.94
CA ALA A 7 53.39 -34.66 -21.53
C ALA A 7 52.19 -34.82 -20.58
N ALA A 8 52.37 -34.41 -19.33
CA ALA A 8 51.32 -34.35 -18.34
C ALA A 8 50.42 -33.13 -18.68
N ILE A 9 49.14 -33.38 -18.89
CA ILE A 9 48.10 -32.35 -19.03
C ILE A 9 47.69 -31.97 -17.63
N GLN A 10 48.04 -30.76 -17.17
CA GLN A 10 47.49 -30.17 -15.96
C GLN A 10 46.05 -29.76 -16.18
N ALA A 11 45.12 -30.38 -15.44
CA ALA A 11 43.78 -29.93 -15.31
C ALA A 11 43.78 -28.68 -14.46
N ASN A 12 43.35 -27.55 -15.03
CA ASN A 12 43.03 -26.34 -14.28
C ASN A 12 41.72 -26.59 -13.53
N GLU A 13 41.83 -26.64 -12.20
CA GLU A 13 40.70 -26.52 -11.32
C GLU A 13 40.12 -25.11 -11.47
N PHE A 14 38.90 -25.07 -11.95
CA PHE A 14 38.08 -23.85 -11.99
C PHE A 14 37.48 -23.65 -10.59
N ASP A 15 38.14 -22.86 -9.77
CA ASP A 15 37.64 -22.41 -8.49
C ASP A 15 36.57 -21.34 -8.75
N SER A 16 35.29 -21.75 -8.69
CA SER A 16 34.16 -20.86 -8.75
C SER A 16 33.59 -20.70 -7.34
N SER A 17 34.18 -19.85 -6.58
CA SER A 17 33.68 -19.41 -5.28
C SER A 17 33.76 -17.89 -5.16
N ASP A 18 32.90 -17.21 -5.91
CA ASP A 18 32.49 -15.84 -5.59
C ASP A 18 30.96 -15.78 -5.68
N GLU A 19 30.28 -16.50 -4.78
CA GLU A 19 28.94 -16.12 -4.37
C GLU A 19 29.11 -14.88 -3.47
N GLU A 20 29.21 -13.70 -4.09
CA GLU A 20 28.88 -12.46 -3.42
C GLU A 20 27.42 -12.54 -3.01
N SER A 21 27.18 -12.98 -1.78
CA SER A 21 25.93 -12.73 -1.09
C SER A 21 25.81 -11.22 -0.96
N SER A 22 25.10 -10.59 -1.89
CA SER A 22 24.58 -9.24 -1.70
C SER A 22 23.71 -9.33 -0.43
N GLU A 23 24.25 -8.92 0.70
CA GLU A 23 23.45 -8.58 1.87
C GLU A 23 22.51 -7.47 1.40
N GLU A 24 21.27 -7.86 1.07
CA GLU A 24 20.18 -6.90 0.92
C GLU A 24 20.12 -6.17 2.26
N GLU A 25 20.61 -4.95 2.31
CA GLU A 25 20.40 -4.05 3.44
C GLU A 25 18.90 -4.00 3.65
N GLN A 26 18.43 -4.70 4.67
CA GLN A 26 17.03 -4.66 5.08
C GLN A 26 16.75 -3.23 5.52
N VAL A 27 16.12 -2.47 4.63
CA VAL A 27 15.64 -1.13 4.97
C VAL A 27 14.73 -1.28 6.18
N PRO A 28 15.02 -0.62 7.31
CA PRO A 28 14.22 -0.77 8.52
C PRO A 28 12.76 -0.47 8.22
N PHE A 29 11.85 -1.29 8.74
CA PHE A 29 10.41 -1.04 8.64
C PHE A 29 10.10 0.36 9.17
N GLN A 30 9.46 1.18 8.34
CA GLN A 30 9.11 2.55 8.69
C GLN A 30 7.67 2.87 8.32
N VAL A 31 6.94 3.42 9.29
CA VAL A 31 5.63 4.02 9.08
C VAL A 31 5.81 5.49 8.74
N SER A 32 5.26 5.91 7.61
CA SER A 32 5.17 7.32 7.23
C SER A 32 3.81 7.87 7.64
N TRP A 33 3.78 8.98 8.35
CA TRP A 33 2.55 9.57 8.88
C TRP A 33 2.11 10.76 8.04
N LEU A 34 0.99 10.61 7.34
CA LEU A 34 0.40 11.63 6.49
C LEU A 34 -0.48 12.57 7.32
N ALA A 35 -0.14 13.85 7.32
CA ALA A 35 -1.01 14.91 7.85
C ALA A 35 -2.16 15.16 6.85
N LEU A 36 -3.40 15.04 7.32
CA LEU A 36 -4.57 15.15 6.44
C LEU A 36 -5.09 16.59 6.33
N SER A 37 -5.35 17.22 7.45
CA SER A 37 -5.78 18.61 7.54
C SER A 37 -5.74 19.07 9.01
N PRO A 38 -5.87 20.39 9.28
CA PRO A 38 -5.97 20.88 10.65
C PRO A 38 -7.19 20.37 11.44
N THR A 39 -8.21 19.86 10.74
CA THR A 39 -9.44 19.33 11.35
C THR A 39 -9.30 17.89 11.86
N TYR A 40 -8.29 17.16 11.42
CA TYR A 40 -8.00 15.82 11.88
C TYR A 40 -6.82 15.87 12.87
N SER A 41 -7.06 15.44 14.10
CA SER A 41 -6.02 15.33 15.13
C SER A 41 -5.07 14.16 14.89
N GLN A 42 -5.50 13.15 14.12
CA GLN A 42 -4.73 11.96 13.79
C GLN A 42 -4.14 12.04 12.40
N PHE A 43 -2.95 11.44 12.26
CA PHE A 43 -2.29 11.20 10.99
C PHE A 43 -2.67 9.82 10.47
N LEU A 44 -2.76 9.68 9.15
CA LEU A 44 -2.87 8.37 8.52
C LEU A 44 -1.48 7.75 8.36
N GLY A 45 -1.23 6.61 8.99
CA GLY A 45 0.00 5.85 8.80
C GLY A 45 -0.01 5.10 7.48
N ILE A 46 1.09 5.14 6.74
CA ILE A 46 1.29 4.39 5.49
C ILE A 46 2.60 3.61 5.60
N CYS A 47 2.55 2.32 5.32
CA CYS A 47 3.73 1.47 5.36
C CYS A 47 3.69 0.34 4.32
N SER A 48 4.83 -0.33 4.15
CA SER A 48 4.89 -1.65 3.50
C SER A 48 4.24 -2.72 4.37
N LEU A 49 4.20 -3.96 3.90
CA LEU A 49 3.72 -5.10 4.68
C LEU A 49 4.51 -5.18 6.01
N PRO A 50 3.87 -4.97 7.17
CA PRO A 50 4.58 -4.88 8.43
C PRO A 50 4.72 -6.23 9.12
N ASP A 51 5.83 -6.43 9.81
CA ASP A 51 6.03 -7.59 10.68
C ASP A 51 5.35 -7.41 12.04
N GLU A 52 5.31 -6.16 12.55
CA GLU A 52 4.72 -5.84 13.84
C GLU A 52 4.12 -4.43 13.87
N LEU A 53 2.85 -4.30 14.28
CA LEU A 53 2.15 -3.02 14.42
C LEU A 53 1.87 -2.59 15.86
N LYS A 54 1.93 -3.52 16.80
CA LYS A 54 1.55 -3.26 18.19
C LYS A 54 2.39 -2.16 18.84
N SER A 55 3.68 -2.10 18.55
CA SER A 55 4.62 -1.11 19.09
C SER A 55 4.29 0.32 18.67
N TYR A 56 3.55 0.50 17.58
CA TYR A 56 3.14 1.81 17.06
C TYR A 56 1.84 2.34 17.68
N GLY A 57 1.18 1.56 18.53
CA GLY A 57 -0.10 1.93 19.14
C GLY A 57 -1.26 2.05 18.15
N VAL A 58 -1.18 1.35 17.00
CA VAL A 58 -2.21 1.33 15.96
C VAL A 58 -3.46 0.64 16.49
N GLN A 59 -4.62 1.25 16.23
CA GLN A 59 -5.93 0.74 16.65
C GLN A 59 -6.71 0.15 15.49
N ASP A 60 -6.55 0.70 14.28
CA ASP A 60 -7.18 0.25 13.04
C ASP A 60 -6.14 0.05 11.96
N VAL A 61 -6.25 -1.05 11.21
CA VAL A 61 -5.40 -1.33 10.07
C VAL A 61 -6.24 -1.65 8.82
N PHE A 62 -5.96 -0.93 7.74
CA PHE A 62 -6.52 -1.17 6.41
C PHE A 62 -5.54 -2.00 5.60
N VAL A 63 -5.93 -3.21 5.24
CA VAL A 63 -5.10 -4.16 4.51
C VAL A 63 -5.61 -4.27 3.08
N LEU A 64 -4.78 -3.87 2.12
CA LEU A 64 -5.14 -3.85 0.70
C LEU A 64 -4.60 -5.04 -0.09
N CYS A 65 -3.74 -5.86 0.50
CA CYS A 65 -3.27 -7.11 -0.10
C CYS A 65 -4.41 -8.10 -0.25
N THR A 66 -4.40 -8.87 -1.34
CA THR A 66 -5.27 -10.03 -1.50
C THR A 66 -4.80 -11.18 -0.61
N ARG A 67 -5.70 -12.13 -0.28
CA ARG A 67 -5.31 -13.33 0.48
C ARG A 67 -4.28 -14.18 -0.26
N GLY A 68 -4.32 -14.18 -1.59
CA GLY A 68 -3.31 -14.85 -2.42
C GLY A 68 -1.91 -14.23 -2.25
N GLU A 69 -1.83 -12.91 -2.17
CA GLU A 69 -0.57 -12.21 -1.88
C GLU A 69 -0.07 -12.53 -0.48
N LEU A 70 -0.94 -12.50 0.55
CA LEU A 70 -0.55 -12.83 1.92
C LEU A 70 0.02 -14.25 2.01
N SER A 71 -0.57 -15.20 1.30
CA SER A 71 -0.05 -16.58 1.21
C SER A 71 1.30 -16.63 0.49
N LYS A 72 1.44 -15.91 -0.64
CA LYS A 72 2.69 -15.79 -1.41
C LYS A 72 3.82 -15.22 -0.56
N TYR A 73 3.53 -14.24 0.26
CA TYR A 73 4.52 -13.61 1.16
C TYR A 73 4.69 -14.32 2.50
N ARG A 74 4.14 -15.55 2.63
CA ARG A 74 4.27 -16.43 3.80
C ARG A 74 3.67 -15.86 5.09
N VAL A 75 2.67 -15.02 4.96
CA VAL A 75 1.90 -14.43 6.08
C VAL A 75 0.38 -14.67 5.93
N PRO A 76 -0.08 -15.92 5.67
CA PRO A 76 -1.49 -16.19 5.38
C PRO A 76 -2.43 -15.84 6.54
N HIS A 77 -1.93 -15.79 7.76
CA HIS A 77 -2.69 -15.52 8.99
C HIS A 77 -2.47 -14.09 9.54
N LEU A 78 -2.00 -13.16 8.70
CA LEU A 78 -1.67 -11.79 9.14
C LEU A 78 -2.90 -11.07 9.71
N LEU A 79 -4.06 -11.23 9.09
CA LEU A 79 -5.29 -10.56 9.53
C LEU A 79 -5.72 -11.02 10.91
N GLU A 80 -5.65 -12.32 11.16
CA GLU A 80 -5.96 -12.95 12.43
C GLU A 80 -4.93 -12.55 13.51
N ALA A 81 -3.66 -12.40 13.10
CA ALA A 81 -2.60 -11.94 13.99
C ALA A 81 -2.84 -10.51 14.48
N TYR A 82 -3.26 -9.59 13.60
CA TYR A 82 -3.65 -8.23 14.01
C TYR A 82 -4.83 -8.24 14.96
N GLN A 83 -5.87 -9.01 14.66
CA GLN A 83 -7.05 -9.13 15.53
C GLN A 83 -6.68 -9.67 16.92
N SER A 84 -5.79 -10.66 17.00
CA SER A 84 -5.31 -11.20 18.28
C SER A 84 -4.53 -10.18 19.11
N GLN A 85 -3.96 -9.15 18.48
CA GLN A 85 -3.29 -8.03 19.12
C GLN A 85 -4.27 -6.90 19.54
N GLY A 86 -5.56 -7.06 19.28
CA GLY A 86 -6.59 -6.07 19.59
C GLY A 86 -6.70 -4.95 18.55
N ILE A 87 -6.15 -5.15 17.34
CA ILE A 87 -6.22 -4.19 16.24
C ILE A 87 -7.46 -4.52 15.40
N ALA A 88 -8.30 -3.51 15.13
CA ALA A 88 -9.43 -3.65 14.21
C ALA A 88 -8.93 -3.74 12.76
N VAL A 89 -9.33 -4.80 12.06
CA VAL A 89 -8.86 -5.08 10.69
C VAL A 89 -9.93 -4.75 9.67
N HIS A 90 -9.60 -3.88 8.72
CA HIS A 90 -10.40 -3.51 7.56
C HIS A 90 -9.75 -4.11 6.31
N HIS A 91 -10.26 -5.26 5.85
CA HIS A 91 -9.67 -5.96 4.71
C HIS A 91 -10.40 -5.60 3.41
N HIS A 92 -9.73 -4.81 2.57
CA HIS A 92 -10.23 -4.37 1.27
C HIS A 92 -9.27 -4.78 0.14
N PRO A 93 -9.28 -6.04 -0.29
CA PRO A 93 -8.31 -6.54 -1.26
C PRO A 93 -8.43 -5.82 -2.60
N ILE A 94 -7.30 -5.31 -3.08
CA ILE A 94 -7.11 -4.73 -4.42
C ILE A 94 -5.92 -5.47 -5.05
N SER A 95 -6.05 -5.93 -6.29
CA SER A 95 -4.93 -6.58 -6.99
C SER A 95 -3.74 -5.65 -7.12
N ASP A 96 -2.54 -6.20 -7.10
CA ASP A 96 -1.32 -5.39 -7.20
C ASP A 96 -1.28 -4.56 -8.49
N GLY A 97 -0.90 -3.30 -8.36
CA GLY A 97 -0.90 -2.33 -9.47
C GLY A 97 -2.27 -1.85 -9.94
N ASP A 98 -3.35 -2.38 -9.39
CA ASP A 98 -4.73 -2.08 -9.77
C ASP A 98 -5.35 -0.93 -8.96
N THR A 99 -6.59 -0.60 -9.32
CA THR A 99 -7.43 0.42 -8.68
C THR A 99 -8.75 -0.21 -8.26
N PRO A 100 -9.39 0.26 -7.18
CA PRO A 100 -10.74 -0.16 -6.84
C PRO A 100 -11.76 0.48 -7.81
N ASP A 101 -12.94 -0.13 -7.96
CA ASP A 101 -14.06 0.61 -8.52
C ASP A 101 -14.49 1.75 -7.57
N ILE A 102 -15.26 2.70 -8.07
CA ILE A 102 -15.61 3.89 -7.30
C ILE A 102 -16.44 3.58 -6.06
N ALA A 103 -17.35 2.61 -6.13
CA ALA A 103 -18.19 2.21 -4.99
C ALA A 103 -17.34 1.61 -3.87
N LYS A 104 -16.39 0.74 -4.21
CA LYS A 104 -15.42 0.17 -3.25
C LYS A 104 -14.51 1.25 -2.68
N CYS A 105 -14.04 2.18 -3.50
CA CYS A 105 -13.24 3.31 -3.04
C CYS A 105 -14.01 4.15 -2.02
N CYS A 106 -15.27 4.52 -2.31
CA CYS A 106 -16.13 5.26 -1.40
C CYS A 106 -16.33 4.54 -0.06
N LEU A 107 -16.50 3.21 -0.08
CA LEU A 107 -16.61 2.40 1.14
C LEU A 107 -15.33 2.49 1.98
N ILE A 108 -14.17 2.29 1.36
CA ILE A 108 -12.87 2.39 2.04
C ILE A 108 -12.68 3.77 2.66
N LEU A 109 -12.95 4.82 1.89
CA LEU A 109 -12.79 6.20 2.36
C LEU A 109 -13.75 6.55 3.50
N LYS A 110 -14.99 6.06 3.45
CA LYS A 110 -15.98 6.22 4.53
C LYS A 110 -15.50 5.58 5.83
N GLU A 111 -15.00 4.35 5.78
CA GLU A 111 -14.46 3.65 6.94
C GLU A 111 -13.22 4.35 7.48
N LEU A 112 -12.26 4.75 6.62
CA LEU A 112 -11.07 5.50 7.00
C LEU A 112 -11.43 6.80 7.74
N ARG A 113 -12.34 7.58 7.17
CA ARG A 113 -12.80 8.83 7.79
C ARG A 113 -13.44 8.58 9.15
N SER A 114 -14.28 7.56 9.27
CA SER A 114 -14.92 7.20 10.54
C SER A 114 -13.88 6.86 11.63
N CYS A 115 -12.81 6.14 11.27
CA CYS A 115 -11.72 5.86 12.21
C CYS A 115 -10.98 7.13 12.62
N LEU A 116 -10.64 8.00 11.67
CA LEU A 116 -9.89 9.23 11.90
C LEU A 116 -10.71 10.27 12.68
N GLU A 117 -12.01 10.41 12.39
CA GLU A 117 -12.94 11.27 13.10
C GLU A 117 -13.20 10.78 14.53
N GLY A 118 -13.05 9.48 14.77
CA GLY A 118 -13.08 8.87 16.09
C GLY A 118 -11.76 8.91 16.87
N ASP A 119 -10.79 9.72 16.42
CA ASP A 119 -9.44 9.83 17.01
C ASP A 119 -8.69 8.49 17.11
N ARG A 120 -8.99 7.55 16.23
CA ARG A 120 -8.35 6.23 16.21
C ARG A 120 -7.07 6.27 15.38
N LYS A 121 -5.97 5.80 15.97
CA LYS A 121 -4.69 5.72 15.29
C LYS A 121 -4.75 4.66 14.19
N THR A 122 -4.83 5.10 12.95
CA THR A 122 -5.16 4.29 11.79
C THR A 122 -3.97 4.16 10.85
N LEU A 123 -3.78 2.97 10.33
CA LEU A 123 -2.71 2.65 9.40
C LEU A 123 -3.29 1.95 8.17
N ILE A 124 -2.72 2.24 7.01
CA ILE A 124 -3.02 1.57 5.73
C ILE A 124 -1.75 0.95 5.16
N HIS A 125 -1.85 -0.29 4.72
CA HIS A 125 -0.75 -0.94 4.02
C HIS A 125 -1.21 -1.82 2.85
N CYS A 126 -0.30 -2.00 1.91
CA CYS A 126 -0.32 -3.03 0.89
C CYS A 126 1.00 -3.82 0.99
N TYR A 127 1.57 -4.32 -0.09
CA TYR A 127 2.88 -4.96 -0.03
C TYR A 127 4.01 -3.94 0.14
N GLY A 128 4.26 -3.09 -0.84
CA GLY A 128 5.34 -2.10 -0.79
C GLY A 128 4.98 -0.77 -0.10
N GLY A 129 3.71 -0.50 0.15
CA GLY A 129 3.23 0.77 0.70
C GLY A 129 3.40 1.96 -0.24
N LEU A 130 3.53 1.73 -1.55
CA LEU A 130 3.78 2.76 -2.56
C LEU A 130 2.65 2.90 -3.58
N GLY A 131 2.02 1.80 -4.00
CA GLY A 131 0.96 1.81 -5.02
C GLY A 131 -0.42 2.01 -4.40
N ARG A 132 -1.07 0.91 -4.02
CA ARG A 132 -2.46 0.85 -3.53
C ARG A 132 -2.69 1.71 -2.28
N SER A 133 -1.78 1.68 -1.31
CA SER A 133 -1.89 2.46 -0.08
C SER A 133 -1.81 3.96 -0.36
N CYS A 134 -0.86 4.39 -1.20
CA CYS A 134 -0.74 5.78 -1.61
C CYS A 134 -1.93 6.23 -2.47
N LEU A 135 -2.46 5.35 -3.32
CA LEU A 135 -3.67 5.62 -4.11
C LEU A 135 -4.86 5.97 -3.20
N ILE A 136 -5.15 5.14 -2.22
CA ILE A 136 -6.27 5.38 -1.29
C ILE A 136 -6.02 6.63 -0.43
N ALA A 137 -4.80 6.84 0.03
CA ALA A 137 -4.43 8.04 0.79
C ALA A 137 -4.59 9.32 -0.05
N ALA A 138 -4.21 9.29 -1.35
CA ALA A 138 -4.42 10.39 -2.27
C ALA A 138 -5.92 10.67 -2.53
N CYS A 139 -6.73 9.62 -2.71
CA CYS A 139 -8.19 9.76 -2.83
C CYS A 139 -8.79 10.41 -1.57
N LEU A 140 -8.29 10.05 -0.39
CA LEU A 140 -8.72 10.68 0.86
C LEU A 140 -8.39 12.17 0.88
N LEU A 141 -7.18 12.58 0.51
CA LEU A 141 -6.78 13.99 0.40
C LEU A 141 -7.70 14.75 -0.56
N LEU A 142 -8.00 14.18 -1.73
CA LEU A 142 -8.90 14.77 -2.72
C LEU A 142 -10.34 14.89 -2.24
N GLN A 143 -10.79 14.02 -1.34
CA GLN A 143 -12.15 14.04 -0.79
C GLN A 143 -12.30 15.05 0.36
N ILE A 144 -11.27 15.23 1.18
CA ILE A 144 -11.34 16.08 2.38
C ILE A 144 -10.94 17.54 2.11
N SER A 145 -10.38 17.84 0.95
CA SER A 145 -9.91 19.18 0.59
C SER A 145 -10.39 19.58 -0.81
N ASP A 146 -11.15 20.66 -0.89
CA ASP A 146 -11.60 21.24 -2.15
C ASP A 146 -10.49 22.03 -2.88
N THR A 147 -9.35 22.24 -2.22
CA THR A 147 -8.24 23.05 -2.75
C THR A 147 -7.08 22.23 -3.30
N ILE A 148 -7.04 20.94 -3.01
CA ILE A 148 -5.97 20.02 -3.47
C ILE A 148 -6.39 19.38 -4.78
N GLY A 149 -5.58 19.58 -5.83
CA GLY A 149 -5.73 18.87 -7.11
C GLY A 149 -5.02 17.50 -7.12
N PRO A 150 -5.31 16.66 -8.14
CA PRO A 150 -4.71 15.32 -8.26
C PRO A 150 -3.19 15.33 -8.22
N GLN A 151 -2.54 16.24 -8.95
CA GLN A 151 -1.08 16.31 -8.96
C GLN A 151 -0.50 16.66 -7.60
N GLN A 152 -1.12 17.59 -6.86
CA GLN A 152 -0.67 17.97 -5.53
C GLN A 152 -0.81 16.81 -4.53
N ALA A 153 -1.89 16.02 -4.62
CA ALA A 153 -2.05 14.82 -3.82
C ALA A 153 -0.95 13.79 -4.12
N ILE A 154 -0.65 13.56 -5.41
CA ILE A 154 0.44 12.67 -5.86
C ILE A 154 1.79 13.15 -5.32
N ASP A 155 2.10 14.43 -5.46
CA ASP A 155 3.36 15.01 -5.01
C ASP A 155 3.51 14.89 -3.49
N SER A 156 2.44 15.14 -2.73
CA SER A 156 2.44 14.94 -1.27
C SER A 156 2.78 13.50 -0.87
N LEU A 157 2.25 12.50 -1.58
CA LEU A 157 2.56 11.09 -1.31
C LEU A 157 3.99 10.73 -1.75
N ARG A 158 4.49 11.32 -2.82
CA ARG A 158 5.88 11.13 -3.28
C ARG A 158 6.88 11.77 -2.34
N ASP A 159 6.59 12.94 -1.80
CA ASP A 159 7.41 13.58 -0.78
C ASP A 159 7.48 12.74 0.50
N LEU A 160 6.37 12.10 0.86
CA LEU A 160 6.26 11.29 2.07
C LEU A 160 6.88 9.90 1.93
N ARG A 161 6.69 9.24 0.78
CA ARG A 161 7.03 7.81 0.57
C ARG A 161 8.12 7.59 -0.47
N GLY A 162 8.56 8.63 -1.16
CA GLY A 162 9.51 8.56 -2.25
C GLY A 162 8.87 8.60 -3.63
N SER A 163 9.68 8.84 -4.65
CA SER A 163 9.26 9.04 -6.05
C SER A 163 8.51 7.84 -6.66
N GLY A 164 8.63 6.66 -6.07
CA GLY A 164 7.91 5.45 -6.48
C GLY A 164 6.45 5.38 -6.02
N ALA A 165 5.96 6.35 -5.23
CA ALA A 165 4.55 6.40 -4.86
C ALA A 165 3.67 6.65 -6.08
N ILE A 166 2.50 5.97 -6.15
CA ILE A 166 1.64 5.87 -7.33
C ILE A 166 2.38 5.17 -8.46
N GLN A 167 2.35 3.85 -8.43
CA GLN A 167 3.27 2.98 -9.19
C GLN A 167 2.86 2.75 -10.64
N THR A 168 1.57 2.84 -10.98
CA THR A 168 1.08 2.50 -12.30
C THR A 168 0.37 3.66 -12.97
N ILE A 169 0.38 3.66 -14.33
CA ILE A 169 -0.39 4.63 -15.13
C ILE A 169 -1.89 4.53 -14.79
N LYS A 170 -2.39 3.32 -14.53
CA LYS A 170 -3.78 3.11 -14.13
C LYS A 170 -4.12 3.84 -12.84
N GLN A 171 -3.26 3.75 -11.82
CA GLN A 171 -3.40 4.46 -10.55
C GLN A 171 -3.30 5.98 -10.74
N TYR A 172 -2.38 6.44 -11.56
CA TYR A 172 -2.22 7.86 -11.89
C TYR A 172 -3.49 8.43 -12.56
N ASN A 173 -3.99 7.77 -13.60
CA ASN A 173 -5.21 8.20 -14.30
C ASN A 173 -6.43 8.15 -13.39
N TYR A 174 -6.55 7.13 -12.55
CA TYR A 174 -7.63 7.02 -11.57
C TYR A 174 -7.72 8.26 -10.68
N LEU A 175 -6.59 8.79 -10.21
CA LEU A 175 -6.57 10.00 -9.38
C LEU A 175 -7.00 11.24 -10.14
N HIS A 176 -6.61 11.37 -11.41
CA HIS A 176 -7.02 12.50 -12.25
C HIS A 176 -8.53 12.50 -12.54
N ASP A 177 -9.14 11.33 -12.68
CA ASP A 177 -10.56 11.17 -12.95
C ASP A 177 -11.41 11.07 -11.67
N PHE A 178 -10.78 10.97 -10.50
CA PHE A 178 -11.43 10.61 -9.25
C PHE A 178 -12.57 11.55 -8.85
N GLN A 179 -12.34 12.86 -8.87
CA GLN A 179 -13.33 13.84 -8.42
C GLN A 179 -14.58 13.85 -9.31
N GLU A 180 -14.40 13.74 -10.63
CA GLU A 180 -15.52 13.66 -11.58
C GLU A 180 -16.28 12.34 -11.41
N THR A 181 -15.58 11.22 -11.33
CA THR A 181 -16.17 9.89 -11.12
C THR A 181 -16.92 9.81 -9.80
N LEU A 182 -16.37 10.40 -8.73
CA LEU A 182 -17.02 10.48 -7.42
C LEU A 182 -18.31 11.30 -7.50
N ALA A 183 -18.29 12.45 -8.15
CA ALA A 183 -19.46 13.32 -8.28
C ALA A 183 -20.61 12.60 -9.01
N VAL A 184 -20.31 11.90 -10.11
CA VAL A 184 -21.28 11.10 -10.86
C VAL A 184 -21.86 9.96 -9.99
N HIS A 185 -20.99 9.24 -9.26
CA HIS A 185 -21.41 8.15 -8.38
C HIS A 185 -22.39 8.64 -7.30
N LEU A 186 -22.04 9.71 -6.59
CA LEU A 186 -22.88 10.29 -5.52
C LEU A 186 -24.23 10.82 -6.05
N ALA A 187 -24.26 11.41 -7.26
CA ALA A 187 -25.49 11.85 -7.89
C ALA A 187 -26.42 10.66 -8.20
N THR A 188 -25.88 9.55 -8.64
CA THR A 188 -26.62 8.32 -8.94
C THR A 188 -27.20 7.68 -7.67
N GLU A 189 -26.41 7.57 -6.61
CA GLU A 189 -26.89 7.05 -5.32
C GLU A 189 -28.00 7.92 -4.72
N GLY A 190 -27.86 9.24 -4.77
CA GLY A 190 -28.87 10.18 -4.31
C GLY A 190 -30.17 10.13 -5.11
N ALA A 191 -30.13 9.79 -6.39
CA ALA A 191 -31.32 9.55 -7.22
C ALA A 191 -32.03 8.25 -6.86
N THR A 192 -31.27 7.18 -6.64
CA THR A 192 -31.80 5.85 -6.25
C THR A 192 -32.45 5.90 -4.87
N ALA A 193 -31.84 6.56 -3.89
CA ALA A 193 -32.41 6.72 -2.55
C ALA A 193 -33.76 7.44 -2.57
N ARG A 194 -33.91 8.45 -3.44
CA ARG A 194 -35.18 9.18 -3.60
C ARG A 194 -36.29 8.39 -4.29
N SER A 195 -35.94 7.42 -5.15
CA SER A 195 -36.91 6.56 -5.85
C SER A 195 -37.48 5.45 -4.95
N VAL A 196 -36.73 5.00 -3.95
CA VAL A 196 -37.14 3.94 -3.00
C VAL A 196 -38.01 4.51 -1.86
N SER A 197 -37.99 5.82 -1.64
CA SER A 197 -38.75 6.52 -0.59
C SER A 197 -40.15 7.01 -1.03
N ARG A 198 -40.64 6.56 -2.18
CA ARG A 198 -42.00 6.81 -2.71
C ARG A 198 -42.77 5.48 -2.82
#